data_66eea3e09ebb0b23d6322746cc01835a
#
_entry.id   66eea3e09ebb0b23d6322746cc01835a
#
_cell.length_a   1.000
_cell.length_b   1.000
_cell.length_c   1.000
_cell.angle_alpha   90.00
_cell.angle_beta   90.00
_cell.angle_gamma   90.00
#
_symmetry.space_group_name_H-M   'P 1'
#
loop_
_entity.id
_entity.type
_entity.pdbx_description
1 polymer ?
#
loop_
_entity_poly.entity_id
_entity_poly.type
_entity_poly.pdbx_seq_one_letter_code
_entity_poly.pdbx_strand_id
1 'polypeptide(L)'
;FRLVGSEMCIRDRYNTSLNGLMIHHDIPPKEFLKYVHNIDLSFMKKDTVLREQLENLEMRKLIFTNGSTDHAKNVLSHLGIEDLFEGIFDISDAEYRPKPEPKAFDLMVKKFGIDPNNTIYVEDIAKNLSIGKERGCTTVWLINDEQWGKMESDKDYIDYKIENLSLFLKEIRLL
;
A
#
# COMPACT_ATOMS: atom_id res chain seq x y z
N PHE A 1 16.51 11.48 -22.96
CA PHE A 1 16.85 10.39 -22.07
C PHE A 1 15.68 9.41 -22.00
N ARG A 2 15.88 8.22 -22.57
CA ARG A 2 14.88 7.14 -22.63
C ARG A 2 15.01 6.27 -21.37
N LEU A 3 14.54 6.75 -20.22
CA LEU A 3 14.53 5.98 -18.96
C LEU A 3 13.19 5.26 -18.71
N VAL A 4 12.09 5.69 -19.34
CA VAL A 4 10.75 5.18 -19.09
C VAL A 4 10.61 3.66 -19.35
N GLY A 5 11.29 3.12 -20.37
CA GLY A 5 11.22 1.68 -20.67
C GLY A 5 12.05 0.80 -19.74
N SER A 6 13.17 1.31 -19.22
CA SER A 6 14.04 0.56 -18.30
C SER A 6 13.52 0.52 -16.87
N GLU A 7 12.85 1.58 -16.42
CA GLU A 7 12.23 1.64 -15.08
C GLU A 7 11.04 0.69 -14.96
N MET A 8 10.19 0.60 -15.99
CA MET A 8 9.12 -0.39 -16.03
C MET A 8 9.67 -1.82 -15.97
N CYS A 9 10.71 -2.14 -16.74
CA CYS A 9 11.35 -3.47 -16.69
C CYS A 9 11.96 -3.78 -15.30
N ILE A 10 12.54 -2.79 -14.64
CA ILE A 10 13.12 -2.96 -13.28
C ILE A 10 11.99 -3.20 -12.27
N ARG A 11 10.93 -2.41 -12.30
CA ARG A 11 9.78 -2.55 -11.41
C ARG A 11 9.07 -3.90 -11.58
N ASP A 12 8.83 -4.33 -12.82
CA ASP A 12 8.19 -5.62 -13.13
C ASP A 12 9.01 -6.81 -12.62
N ARG A 13 10.34 -6.70 -12.68
CA ARG A 13 11.25 -7.78 -12.27
C ARG A 13 11.54 -7.81 -10.77
N TYR A 14 11.54 -6.65 -10.10
CA TYR A 14 11.96 -6.50 -8.71
C TYR A 14 10.87 -5.95 -7.78
N ASN A 15 9.63 -5.89 -8.24
CA ASN A 15 8.43 -5.35 -7.58
C ASN A 15 8.50 -3.85 -7.22
N THR A 16 9.68 -3.27 -7.06
CA THR A 16 9.90 -1.82 -6.89
C THR A 16 11.19 -1.38 -7.58
N SER A 17 11.23 -0.12 -8.01
CA SER A 17 12.47 0.49 -8.54
C SER A 17 13.58 0.50 -7.49
N LEU A 18 13.24 0.75 -6.22
CA LEU A 18 14.19 0.73 -5.11
C LEU A 18 14.91 -0.61 -4.99
N ASN A 19 14.18 -1.72 -4.99
CA ASN A 19 14.77 -3.05 -4.87
C ASN A 19 15.74 -3.36 -6.02
N GLY A 20 15.36 -3.03 -7.24
CA GLY A 20 16.23 -3.16 -8.40
C GLY A 20 17.50 -2.30 -8.31
N LEU A 21 17.38 -1.07 -7.84
CA LEU A 21 18.52 -0.14 -7.69
C LEU A 21 19.47 -0.58 -6.57
N MET A 22 18.96 -1.10 -5.46
CA MET A 22 19.78 -1.65 -4.38
C MET A 22 20.62 -2.84 -4.85
N ILE A 23 20.03 -3.73 -5.67
CA ILE A 23 20.70 -4.93 -6.17
C ILE A 23 21.80 -4.60 -7.19
N HIS A 24 21.57 -3.60 -8.04
CA HIS A 24 22.44 -3.34 -9.20
C HIS A 24 23.33 -2.12 -9.10
N HIS A 25 23.04 -1.18 -8.20
CA HIS A 25 23.68 0.14 -8.18
C HIS A 25 24.16 0.60 -6.81
N ASP A 26 24.07 -0.23 -5.78
CA ASP A 26 24.56 0.07 -4.41
C ASP A 26 24.04 1.41 -3.84
N ILE A 27 22.83 1.82 -4.27
CA ILE A 27 22.24 3.09 -3.88
C ILE A 27 21.69 2.97 -2.45
N PRO A 28 22.06 3.88 -1.53
CA PRO A 28 21.52 3.90 -0.18
C PRO A 28 19.99 4.09 -0.20
N PRO A 29 19.19 3.13 0.30
CA PRO A 29 17.73 3.16 0.16
C PRO A 29 17.09 4.39 0.78
N LYS A 30 17.62 4.89 1.89
CA LYS A 30 17.10 6.10 2.56
C LYS A 30 17.24 7.35 1.70
N GLU A 31 18.36 7.52 1.00
CA GLU A 31 18.59 8.66 0.12
C GLU A 31 17.68 8.61 -1.10
N PHE A 32 17.54 7.43 -1.69
CA PHE A 32 16.61 7.22 -2.80
C PHE A 32 15.18 7.55 -2.40
N LEU A 33 14.68 7.00 -1.27
CA LEU A 33 13.33 7.25 -0.79
C LEU A 33 13.11 8.75 -0.50
N LYS A 34 14.08 9.42 0.12
CA LYS A 34 14.00 10.87 0.35
C LYS A 34 13.89 11.66 -0.96
N TYR A 35 14.62 11.26 -1.99
CA TYR A 35 14.59 11.91 -3.30
C TYR A 35 13.25 11.70 -4.02
N VAL A 36 12.77 10.46 -4.14
CA VAL A 36 11.54 10.15 -4.89
C VAL A 36 10.28 10.60 -4.17
N HIS A 37 10.32 10.74 -2.85
CA HIS A 37 9.18 11.22 -2.05
C HIS A 37 9.18 12.74 -1.81
N ASN A 38 10.18 13.45 -2.31
CA ASN A 38 10.19 14.92 -2.30
C ASN A 38 9.34 15.46 -3.45
N ILE A 39 8.05 15.24 -3.37
CA ILE A 39 7.06 15.67 -4.35
C ILE A 39 6.13 16.72 -3.74
N ASP A 40 5.66 17.64 -4.59
CA ASP A 40 4.65 18.61 -4.20
C ASP A 40 3.30 17.92 -4.07
N LEU A 41 2.73 17.93 -2.87
CA LEU A 41 1.39 17.40 -2.55
C LEU A 41 0.33 18.49 -2.37
N SER A 42 0.65 19.75 -2.67
CA SER A 42 -0.25 20.91 -2.49
C SER A 42 -1.56 20.79 -3.30
N PHE A 43 -1.57 19.98 -4.36
CA PHE A 43 -2.77 19.71 -5.15
C PHE A 43 -3.77 18.80 -4.41
N MET A 44 -3.33 18.06 -3.41
CA MET A 44 -4.20 17.19 -2.60
C MET A 44 -5.05 18.02 -1.67
N LYS A 45 -6.30 17.62 -1.53
CA LYS A 45 -7.26 18.27 -0.62
C LYS A 45 -7.68 17.27 0.46
N LYS A 46 -8.08 17.80 1.61
CA LYS A 46 -8.70 16.98 2.66
C LYS A 46 -9.91 16.22 2.10
N ASP A 47 -9.93 14.92 2.35
CA ASP A 47 -11.04 14.06 1.99
C ASP A 47 -11.96 13.88 3.20
N THR A 48 -12.93 14.78 3.34
CA THR A 48 -13.86 14.77 4.46
C THR A 48 -14.81 13.57 4.44
N VAL A 49 -15.12 13.04 3.24
CA VAL A 49 -15.98 11.88 3.08
C VAL A 49 -15.24 10.62 3.54
N LEU A 50 -14.02 10.42 3.08
CA LEU A 50 -13.17 9.31 3.52
C LEU A 50 -12.92 9.38 5.03
N ARG A 51 -12.62 10.58 5.55
CA ARG A 51 -12.43 10.80 6.98
C ARG A 51 -13.65 10.34 7.79
N GLU A 52 -14.85 10.78 7.42
CA GLU A 52 -16.08 10.38 8.10
C GLU A 52 -16.28 8.85 8.11
N GLN A 53 -16.02 8.17 7.00
CA GLN A 53 -16.17 6.72 6.95
C GLN A 53 -15.13 6.02 7.84
N LEU A 54 -13.88 6.48 7.83
CA LEU A 54 -12.82 5.93 8.69
C LEU A 54 -13.08 6.19 10.19
N GLU A 55 -13.60 7.36 10.58
CA GLU A 55 -13.96 7.67 11.97
C GLU A 55 -15.08 6.76 12.50
N ASN A 56 -16.04 6.47 11.65
CA ASN A 56 -17.17 5.62 11.99
C ASN A 56 -16.88 4.11 11.95
N LEU A 57 -15.68 3.72 11.55
CA LEU A 57 -15.27 2.32 11.47
C LEU A 57 -14.56 1.90 12.77
N GLU A 58 -15.18 1.01 13.56
CA GLU A 58 -14.67 0.55 14.86
C GLU A 58 -13.48 -0.44 14.75
N MET A 59 -12.97 -0.67 13.54
CA MET A 59 -11.81 -1.54 13.30
C MET A 59 -10.49 -0.80 13.53
N ARG A 60 -9.45 -1.54 13.92
CA ARG A 60 -8.06 -1.06 13.86
C ARG A 60 -7.68 -0.70 12.42
N LYS A 61 -7.01 0.41 12.25
CA LYS A 61 -6.60 0.91 10.93
C LYS A 61 -5.09 1.06 10.88
N LEU A 62 -4.47 0.40 9.90
CA LEU A 62 -3.03 0.35 9.72
C LEU A 62 -2.66 0.68 8.28
N ILE A 63 -1.51 1.28 8.08
CA ILE A 63 -0.93 1.50 6.75
C ILE A 63 0.20 0.49 6.54
N PHE A 64 0.15 -0.23 5.42
CA PHE A 64 1.24 -1.09 4.94
C PHE A 64 1.71 -0.57 3.57
N THR A 65 2.90 0.01 3.50
CA THR A 65 3.40 0.70 2.31
C THR A 65 4.79 0.24 1.88
N ASN A 66 5.03 0.23 0.56
CA ASN A 66 6.38 0.11 -0.01
C ASN A 66 7.12 1.46 -0.04
N GLY A 67 6.47 2.54 0.39
CA GLY A 67 7.08 3.85 0.58
C GLY A 67 7.70 4.01 1.97
N SER A 68 8.19 5.21 2.29
CA SER A 68 8.69 5.57 3.62
C SER A 68 7.57 6.06 4.53
N THR A 69 7.78 5.93 5.84
CA THR A 69 6.86 6.47 6.86
C THR A 69 6.63 7.97 6.68
N ASP A 70 7.68 8.75 6.40
CA ASP A 70 7.56 10.19 6.20
C ASP A 70 6.65 10.54 5.02
N HIS A 71 6.78 9.81 3.91
CA HIS A 71 5.91 9.99 2.75
C HIS A 71 4.46 9.63 3.08
N ALA A 72 4.23 8.48 3.71
CA ALA A 72 2.89 8.06 4.12
C ALA A 72 2.23 9.09 5.04
N LYS A 73 2.94 9.59 6.06
CA LYS A 73 2.45 10.65 6.95
C LYS A 73 2.10 11.93 6.20
N ASN A 74 2.97 12.33 5.28
CA ASN A 74 2.75 13.54 4.49
C ASN A 74 1.48 13.44 3.64
N VAL A 75 1.25 12.29 2.99
CA VAL A 75 0.01 12.03 2.22
C VAL A 75 -1.22 12.02 3.14
N LEU A 76 -1.16 11.26 4.25
CA LEU A 76 -2.28 11.13 5.20
C LEU A 76 -2.65 12.49 5.83
N SER A 77 -1.64 13.32 6.14
CA SER A 77 -1.84 14.66 6.68
C SER A 77 -2.53 15.59 5.67
N HIS A 78 -2.14 15.56 4.39
CA HIS A 78 -2.83 16.33 3.34
C HIS A 78 -4.26 15.87 3.15
N LEU A 79 -4.53 14.57 3.24
CA LEU A 79 -5.90 14.03 3.21
C LEU A 79 -6.68 14.33 4.50
N GLY A 80 -6.02 14.71 5.58
CA GLY A 80 -6.63 15.02 6.87
C GLY A 80 -7.11 13.79 7.64
N ILE A 81 -6.41 12.64 7.48
CA ILE A 81 -6.79 11.34 8.07
C ILE A 81 -5.64 10.65 8.84
N GLU A 82 -4.51 11.33 9.05
CA GLU A 82 -3.33 10.73 9.70
C GLU A 82 -3.63 10.21 11.11
N ASP A 83 -4.40 10.97 11.88
CA ASP A 83 -4.79 10.67 13.26
C ASP A 83 -5.72 9.46 13.41
N LEU A 84 -6.25 8.92 12.31
CA LEU A 84 -7.17 7.78 12.33
C LEU A 84 -6.47 6.42 12.21
N PHE A 85 -5.17 6.40 11.98
CA PHE A 85 -4.39 5.17 11.84
C PHE A 85 -3.53 4.92 13.08
N GLU A 86 -3.57 3.68 13.56
CA GLU A 86 -2.79 3.22 14.72
C GLU A 86 -1.29 3.21 14.44
N GLY A 87 -0.92 2.92 13.20
CA GLY A 87 0.49 2.87 12.82
C GLY A 87 0.73 2.65 11.33
N ILE A 88 1.99 2.83 10.98
CA ILE A 88 2.50 2.66 9.62
C ILE A 88 3.57 1.57 9.65
N PHE A 89 3.47 0.60 8.76
CA PHE A 89 4.51 -0.36 8.42
C PHE A 89 5.07 0.02 7.05
N ASP A 90 6.31 0.44 7.02
CA ASP A 90 6.97 0.94 5.84
C ASP A 90 8.01 -0.04 5.26
N ILE A 91 8.62 0.34 4.15
CA ILE A 91 9.60 -0.49 3.46
C ILE A 91 10.85 -0.75 4.32
N SER A 92 11.21 0.13 5.26
CA SER A 92 12.34 -0.08 6.15
C SER A 92 12.01 -1.07 7.27
N ASP A 93 10.79 -1.05 7.79
CA ASP A 93 10.26 -2.08 8.68
C ASP A 93 10.26 -3.48 8.02
N ALA A 94 10.01 -3.51 6.71
CA ALA A 94 10.06 -4.72 5.88
C ALA A 94 11.48 -5.17 5.50
N GLU A 95 12.52 -4.58 6.09
CA GLU A 95 13.91 -4.85 5.70
C GLU A 95 14.16 -4.64 4.20
N TYR A 96 13.50 -3.63 3.62
CA TYR A 96 13.51 -3.30 2.19
C TYR A 96 12.96 -4.39 1.27
N ARG A 97 12.16 -5.30 1.79
CA ARG A 97 11.43 -6.32 1.04
C ARG A 97 10.08 -5.77 0.61
N PRO A 98 9.84 -5.58 -0.69
CA PRO A 98 8.59 -4.97 -1.14
C PRO A 98 7.42 -5.96 -1.11
N LYS A 99 6.20 -5.45 -1.00
CA LYS A 99 4.99 -6.24 -1.31
C LYS A 99 5.10 -6.79 -2.75
N PRO A 100 4.67 -8.02 -3.01
CA PRO A 100 3.99 -8.98 -2.13
C PRO A 100 4.92 -10.00 -1.45
N GLU A 101 6.16 -9.66 -1.11
CA GLU A 101 7.05 -10.63 -0.47
C GLU A 101 6.48 -11.14 0.86
N PRO A 102 6.43 -12.49 1.08
CA PRO A 102 5.84 -13.09 2.28
C PRO A 102 6.44 -12.56 3.58
N LYS A 103 7.77 -12.41 3.63
CA LYS A 103 8.46 -11.93 4.83
C LYS A 103 8.03 -10.52 5.24
N ALA A 104 7.77 -9.63 4.27
CA ALA A 104 7.29 -8.27 4.56
C ALA A 104 5.92 -8.31 5.27
N PHE A 105 5.01 -9.13 4.76
CA PHE A 105 3.69 -9.31 5.36
C PHE A 105 3.78 -9.94 6.76
N ASP A 106 4.57 -11.00 6.93
CA ASP A 106 4.74 -11.69 8.21
C ASP A 106 5.35 -10.77 9.29
N LEU A 107 6.29 -9.89 8.92
CA LEU A 107 6.86 -8.87 9.82
C LEU A 107 5.80 -7.84 10.23
N MET A 108 4.95 -7.40 9.32
CA MET A 108 3.83 -6.47 9.59
C MET A 108 2.83 -7.11 10.56
N VAL A 109 2.41 -8.34 10.30
CA VAL A 109 1.53 -9.12 11.18
C VAL A 109 2.11 -9.22 12.59
N LYS A 110 3.39 -9.57 12.69
CA LYS A 110 4.10 -9.68 13.98
C LYS A 110 4.20 -8.34 14.72
N LYS A 111 4.55 -7.25 13.99
CA LYS A 111 4.74 -5.92 14.61
C LYS A 111 3.46 -5.41 15.25
N PHE A 112 2.32 -5.60 14.61
CA PHE A 112 1.03 -5.07 15.08
C PHE A 112 0.15 -6.10 15.78
N GLY A 113 0.57 -7.36 15.85
CA GLY A 113 -0.22 -8.42 16.48
C GLY A 113 -1.58 -8.61 15.82
N ILE A 114 -1.63 -8.62 14.49
CA ILE A 114 -2.86 -8.79 13.72
C ILE A 114 -3.16 -10.26 13.50
N ASP A 115 -4.47 -10.61 13.48
CA ASP A 115 -4.93 -11.89 12.96
C ASP A 115 -5.35 -11.73 11.49
N PRO A 116 -4.63 -12.32 10.53
CA PRO A 116 -4.98 -12.21 9.12
C PRO A 116 -6.41 -12.67 8.79
N ASN A 117 -6.94 -13.67 9.50
CA ASN A 117 -8.29 -14.17 9.25
C ASN A 117 -9.39 -13.15 9.65
N ASN A 118 -9.05 -12.19 10.48
CA ASN A 118 -9.92 -11.08 10.89
C ASN A 118 -9.48 -9.74 10.29
N THR A 119 -8.80 -9.77 9.14
CA THR A 119 -8.22 -8.58 8.51
C THR A 119 -8.77 -8.41 7.10
N ILE A 120 -9.18 -7.18 6.79
CA ILE A 120 -9.47 -6.75 5.42
C ILE A 120 -8.21 -6.07 4.89
N TYR A 121 -7.65 -6.60 3.81
CA TYR A 121 -6.46 -6.07 3.15
C TYR A 121 -6.85 -5.39 1.85
N VAL A 122 -6.75 -4.06 1.83
CA VAL A 122 -7.10 -3.20 0.68
C VAL A 122 -5.84 -2.74 -0.03
N GLU A 123 -5.80 -2.86 -1.34
CA GLU A 123 -4.65 -2.52 -2.19
C GLU A 123 -5.09 -1.99 -3.56
N ASP A 124 -4.29 -1.11 -4.13
CA ASP A 124 -4.46 -0.58 -5.50
C ASP A 124 -3.66 -1.37 -6.54
N ILE A 125 -2.66 -2.13 -6.12
CA ILE A 125 -1.90 -3.06 -6.97
C ILE A 125 -2.42 -4.47 -6.73
N ALA A 126 -3.19 -4.99 -7.69
CA ALA A 126 -3.87 -6.28 -7.56
C ALA A 126 -2.90 -7.42 -7.14
N LYS A 127 -1.71 -7.49 -7.74
CA LYS A 127 -0.67 -8.49 -7.40
C LYS A 127 -0.29 -8.50 -5.91
N ASN A 128 -0.30 -7.34 -5.23
CA ASN A 128 0.08 -7.25 -3.83
C ASN A 128 -0.92 -7.94 -2.88
N LEU A 129 -2.13 -8.21 -3.35
CA LEU A 129 -3.16 -8.91 -2.57
C LEU A 129 -2.87 -10.40 -2.39
N SER A 130 -2.04 -11.00 -3.26
CA SER A 130 -1.76 -12.45 -3.26
C SER A 130 -1.29 -12.96 -1.90
N ILE A 131 -0.37 -12.25 -1.25
CA ILE A 131 0.14 -12.65 0.07
C ILE A 131 -0.91 -12.51 1.18
N GLY A 132 -1.74 -11.47 1.15
CA GLY A 132 -2.84 -11.31 2.10
C GLY A 132 -3.81 -12.48 2.03
N LYS A 133 -4.18 -12.88 0.81
CA LYS A 133 -5.05 -14.04 0.58
C LYS A 133 -4.43 -15.35 1.06
N GLU A 134 -3.16 -15.57 0.75
CA GLU A 134 -2.41 -16.75 1.21
C GLU A 134 -2.40 -16.87 2.75
N ARG A 135 -2.36 -15.74 3.45
CA ARG A 135 -2.37 -15.67 4.93
C ARG A 135 -3.76 -15.63 5.54
N GLY A 136 -4.83 -15.62 4.74
CA GLY A 136 -6.22 -15.71 5.20
C GLY A 136 -6.98 -14.39 5.29
N CYS A 137 -6.41 -13.28 4.82
CA CYS A 137 -7.13 -12.00 4.77
C CYS A 137 -8.29 -12.03 3.78
N THR A 138 -9.31 -11.23 4.07
CA THR A 138 -10.24 -10.78 3.04
C THR A 138 -9.56 -9.72 2.19
N THR A 139 -9.47 -9.95 0.89
CA THR A 139 -8.71 -9.10 -0.03
C THR A 139 -9.62 -8.24 -0.88
N VAL A 140 -9.26 -6.96 -0.97
CA VAL A 140 -10.05 -5.95 -1.69
C VAL A 140 -9.13 -5.16 -2.63
N TRP A 141 -9.40 -5.24 -3.92
CA TRP A 141 -8.68 -4.45 -4.91
C TRP A 141 -9.43 -3.14 -5.20
N LEU A 142 -8.78 -2.00 -4.90
CA LEU A 142 -9.24 -0.68 -5.32
C LEU A 142 -8.80 -0.46 -6.77
N ILE A 143 -9.77 -0.54 -7.67
CA ILE A 143 -9.56 -0.43 -9.11
C ILE A 143 -8.98 0.94 -9.45
N ASN A 144 -7.93 0.93 -10.26
CA ASN A 144 -7.34 2.13 -10.86
C ASN A 144 -7.07 1.91 -12.35
N ASP A 145 -6.77 2.98 -13.09
CA ASP A 145 -6.57 2.91 -14.54
C ASP A 145 -5.13 2.59 -14.95
N GLU A 146 -4.21 2.53 -13.99
CA GLU A 146 -2.81 2.26 -14.23
C GLU A 146 -2.56 0.80 -14.66
N GLN A 147 -1.81 0.59 -15.73
CA GLN A 147 -1.51 -0.78 -16.21
C GLN A 147 -0.83 -1.65 -15.15
N TRP A 148 0.07 -1.08 -14.37
CA TRP A 148 0.75 -1.80 -13.29
C TRP A 148 -0.16 -2.14 -12.11
N GLY A 149 -1.22 -1.38 -11.86
CA GLY A 149 -2.22 -1.69 -10.85
C GLY A 149 -3.10 -2.87 -11.23
N LYS A 150 -3.32 -3.05 -12.55
CA LYS A 150 -4.17 -4.12 -13.13
C LYS A 150 -3.47 -5.46 -13.30
N MET A 151 -2.14 -5.53 -13.10
CA MET A 151 -1.42 -6.80 -13.23
C MET A 151 -1.99 -7.86 -12.28
N GLU A 152 -2.39 -9.00 -12.84
CA GLU A 152 -2.99 -10.13 -12.11
C GLU A 152 -4.38 -9.80 -11.50
N SER A 153 -5.09 -8.78 -12.01
CA SER A 153 -6.42 -8.41 -11.51
C SER A 153 -7.55 -9.41 -11.83
N ASP A 154 -7.25 -10.43 -12.60
CA ASP A 154 -8.15 -11.55 -12.93
C ASP A 154 -8.00 -12.76 -12.00
N LYS A 155 -7.06 -12.72 -11.06
CA LYS A 155 -6.73 -13.85 -10.18
C LYS A 155 -7.76 -14.05 -9.07
N ASP A 156 -7.87 -15.28 -8.62
CA ASP A 156 -8.80 -15.79 -7.62
C ASP A 156 -8.46 -15.39 -6.17
N TYR A 157 -7.27 -14.80 -5.96
CA TYR A 157 -6.89 -14.26 -4.67
C TYR A 157 -7.50 -12.87 -4.37
N ILE A 158 -8.36 -12.33 -5.25
CA ILE A 158 -9.09 -11.08 -5.05
C ILE A 158 -10.53 -11.39 -4.71
N ASP A 159 -10.93 -11.15 -3.45
CA ASP A 159 -12.30 -11.42 -2.99
C ASP A 159 -13.29 -10.34 -3.48
N TYR A 160 -12.87 -9.06 -3.44
CA TYR A 160 -13.70 -7.93 -3.83
C TYR A 160 -12.94 -6.96 -4.73
N LYS A 161 -13.66 -6.36 -5.68
CA LYS A 161 -13.18 -5.30 -6.57
C LYS A 161 -14.05 -4.08 -6.34
N ILE A 162 -13.44 -2.95 -6.00
CA ILE A 162 -14.14 -1.71 -5.68
C ILE A 162 -13.58 -0.54 -6.49
N GLU A 163 -14.42 0.41 -6.82
CA GLU A 163 -14.03 1.65 -7.51
C GLU A 163 -13.90 2.83 -6.54
N ASN A 164 -14.51 2.74 -5.36
CA ASN A 164 -14.53 3.82 -4.38
C ASN A 164 -14.41 3.28 -2.95
N LEU A 165 -13.32 3.67 -2.29
CA LEU A 165 -13.01 3.23 -0.94
C LEU A 165 -14.05 3.72 0.08
N SER A 166 -14.47 4.99 -0.01
CA SER A 166 -15.44 5.56 0.95
C SER A 166 -16.79 4.87 0.89
N LEU A 167 -17.26 4.49 -0.30
CA LEU A 167 -18.49 3.72 -0.46
C LEU A 167 -18.36 2.32 0.13
N PHE A 168 -17.26 1.64 -0.13
CA PHE A 168 -16.98 0.32 0.44
C PHE A 168 -16.93 0.37 1.97
N LEU A 169 -16.23 1.34 2.57
CA LEU A 169 -16.16 1.50 4.02
C LEU A 169 -17.53 1.75 4.66
N LYS A 170 -18.40 2.50 3.96
CA LYS A 170 -19.79 2.70 4.40
C LYS A 170 -20.59 1.40 4.41
N GLU A 171 -20.40 0.54 3.39
CA GLU A 171 -21.12 -0.74 3.29
C GLU A 171 -20.67 -1.72 4.38
N ILE A 172 -19.39 -1.91 4.60
CA ILE A 172 -18.87 -2.86 5.61
C ILE A 172 -19.21 -2.45 7.04
N ARG A 173 -19.46 -1.16 7.31
CA ARG A 173 -19.92 -0.69 8.62
C ARG A 173 -21.34 -1.17 8.97
N LEU A 174 -22.13 -1.47 7.95
CA LEU A 174 -23.54 -1.88 8.11
C LEU A 174 -23.70 -3.40 8.31
N LEU A 175 -22.58 -4.17 8.21
CA LEU A 175 -22.52 -5.60 8.45
C LEU A 175 -22.14 -5.90 9.90
#